data_091a2b45b3be09498c94723d8b8ede8d
#
_entry.id   091a2b45b3be09498c94723d8b8ede8d
#
_cell.length_a   1.000
_cell.length_b   1.000
_cell.length_c   1.000
_cell.angle_alpha   90.00
_cell.angle_beta   90.00
_cell.angle_gamma   90.00
#
_symmetry.space_group_name_H-M   'P 1'
#
loop_
_entity.id
_entity.type
_entity.pdbx_description
1 polymer ?
#
loop_
_entity_poly.entity_id
_entity_poly.type
_entity_poly.pdbx_seq_one_letter_code
_entity_poly.pdbx_strand_id
1 'polypeptide(L)'
;MELKWKMNLKETEAVLTVSDNVTLSFLDESSKLLGSSFSVDILNDEILWRLRHSGKSSEPVCKAVIGKLDNPIVFDATAGLGRESLILQNSGANVYMFERNPIIYLMLLASLHNSKSSQKLALLKNSLPTLSPYGSVIDVKAKNELPCIPDVIYYDPMFPQRKKSALVKREMRIFHELVGFDEDTVET
;
A
#
# COMPACT_ATOMS: atom_id res chain seq x y z
N MET A 1 6.64 -23.13 -6.79
CA MET A 1 6.03 -22.95 -8.15
C MET A 1 6.13 -21.47 -8.47
N GLU A 2 6.65 -21.12 -9.63
CA GLU A 2 6.73 -19.74 -10.11
C GLU A 2 5.72 -19.56 -11.26
N LEU A 3 4.87 -18.52 -11.16
CA LEU A 3 3.92 -18.16 -12.20
C LEU A 3 4.30 -16.79 -12.75
N LYS A 4 4.24 -16.64 -14.06
CA LYS A 4 4.58 -15.38 -14.76
C LYS A 4 3.46 -14.98 -15.70
N TRP A 5 3.04 -13.71 -15.63
CA TRP A 5 2.08 -13.11 -16.54
C TRP A 5 2.71 -11.89 -17.20
N LYS A 6 2.71 -11.87 -18.52
CA LYS A 6 3.05 -10.67 -19.31
C LYS A 6 1.83 -9.78 -19.37
N MET A 7 2.01 -8.49 -19.14
CA MET A 7 0.95 -7.49 -19.16
C MET A 7 1.41 -6.23 -19.89
N ASN A 8 0.49 -5.57 -20.55
CA ASN A 8 0.71 -4.28 -21.17
C ASN A 8 0.21 -3.20 -20.22
N LEU A 9 1.08 -2.33 -19.81
CA LEU A 9 0.76 -1.09 -19.11
C LEU A 9 0.66 0.04 -20.13
N LYS A 10 0.16 1.21 -19.73
CA LYS A 10 -0.13 2.33 -20.67
C LYS A 10 1.03 2.67 -21.62
N GLU A 11 2.28 2.61 -21.12
CA GLU A 11 3.46 3.02 -21.87
C GLU A 11 4.57 1.95 -21.91
N THR A 12 4.42 0.84 -21.16
CA THR A 12 5.46 -0.20 -21.01
C THR A 12 4.86 -1.60 -20.92
N GLU A 13 5.64 -2.59 -21.33
CA GLU A 13 5.34 -3.98 -21.00
C GLU A 13 5.91 -4.34 -19.64
N ALA A 14 5.22 -5.22 -18.91
CA ALA A 14 5.69 -5.71 -17.63
C ALA A 14 5.43 -7.21 -17.46
N VAL A 15 6.19 -7.84 -16.59
CA VAL A 15 5.99 -9.23 -16.16
C VAL A 15 5.72 -9.25 -14.67
N LEU A 16 4.53 -9.71 -14.30
CA LEU A 16 4.18 -10.04 -12.93
C LEU A 16 4.67 -11.46 -12.64
N THR A 17 5.53 -11.60 -11.66
CA THR A 17 6.03 -12.90 -11.19
C THR A 17 5.48 -13.16 -9.79
N VAL A 18 4.84 -14.31 -9.61
CA VAL A 18 4.33 -14.78 -8.32
C VAL A 18 5.07 -16.05 -7.94
N SER A 19 5.78 -16.00 -6.82
CA SER A 19 6.47 -17.12 -6.18
C SER A 19 6.26 -17.02 -4.66
N ASP A 20 7.31 -17.11 -3.86
CA ASP A 20 7.25 -16.78 -2.43
C ASP A 20 7.02 -15.28 -2.19
N ASN A 21 7.27 -14.47 -3.21
CA ASN A 21 6.93 -13.05 -3.24
C ASN A 21 6.24 -12.68 -4.55
N VAL A 22 5.59 -11.52 -4.59
CA VAL A 22 5.02 -10.94 -5.82
C VAL A 22 5.91 -9.81 -6.28
N THR A 23 6.44 -9.92 -7.50
CA THR A 23 7.34 -8.93 -8.09
C THR A 23 6.85 -8.47 -9.45
N LEU A 24 7.06 -7.20 -9.77
CA LEU A 24 6.78 -6.62 -11.08
C LEU A 24 8.09 -6.20 -11.73
N SER A 25 8.33 -6.68 -12.93
CA SER A 25 9.49 -6.36 -13.74
C SER A 25 9.07 -5.67 -15.00
N PHE A 26 9.67 -4.53 -15.33
CA PHE A 26 9.37 -3.76 -16.54
C PHE A 26 10.27 -4.21 -17.67
N LEU A 27 9.74 -4.19 -18.89
CA LEU A 27 10.47 -4.57 -20.10
C LEU A 27 10.67 -3.35 -20.99
N ASP A 28 11.80 -3.31 -21.71
CA ASP A 28 12.02 -2.39 -22.84
C ASP A 28 11.38 -2.92 -24.13
N GLU A 29 11.46 -2.15 -25.21
CA GLU A 29 10.96 -2.53 -26.53
C GLU A 29 11.57 -3.83 -27.09
N SER A 30 12.73 -4.25 -26.56
CA SER A 30 13.41 -5.51 -26.91
C SER A 30 13.02 -6.67 -25.98
N SER A 31 12.00 -6.49 -25.12
CA SER A 31 11.59 -7.44 -24.07
C SER A 31 12.70 -7.77 -23.04
N LYS A 32 13.64 -6.86 -22.83
CA LYS A 32 14.66 -6.95 -21.79
C LYS A 32 14.22 -6.22 -20.52
N LEU A 33 14.67 -6.71 -19.37
CA LEU A 33 14.34 -6.12 -18.08
C LEU A 33 14.89 -4.68 -17.94
N LEU A 34 14.01 -3.74 -17.67
CA LEU A 34 14.33 -2.37 -17.33
C LEU A 34 14.68 -2.25 -15.84
N GLY A 35 15.92 -2.55 -15.51
CA GLY A 35 16.46 -2.43 -14.16
C GLY A 35 15.92 -3.50 -13.18
N SER A 36 15.90 -3.20 -11.87
CA SER A 36 15.47 -4.15 -10.83
C SER A 36 13.96 -4.32 -10.79
N SER A 37 13.50 -5.51 -10.45
CA SER A 37 12.09 -5.79 -10.16
C SER A 37 11.59 -4.95 -8.99
N PHE A 38 10.30 -4.61 -9.04
CA PHE A 38 9.60 -3.92 -7.96
C PHE A 38 8.82 -4.93 -7.13
N SER A 39 8.90 -4.79 -5.81
CA SER A 39 8.09 -5.54 -4.85
C SER A 39 7.74 -4.66 -3.66
N VAL A 40 6.66 -5.02 -2.96
CA VAL A 40 6.29 -4.36 -1.71
C VAL A 40 6.99 -5.05 -0.55
N ASP A 41 7.68 -4.29 0.29
CA ASP A 41 8.15 -4.70 1.62
C ASP A 41 7.60 -3.71 2.65
N ILE A 42 6.53 -4.12 3.35
CA ILE A 42 5.88 -3.29 4.36
C ILE A 42 6.78 -3.04 5.58
N LEU A 43 7.77 -3.92 5.83
CA LEU A 43 8.76 -3.80 6.89
C LEU A 43 10.13 -3.35 6.37
N ASN A 44 10.16 -2.52 5.30
CA ASN A 44 11.41 -1.99 4.78
C ASN A 44 12.11 -1.07 5.80
N ASP A 45 13.40 -0.86 5.62
CA ASP A 45 14.22 -0.15 6.60
C ASP A 45 13.84 1.33 6.77
N GLU A 46 13.31 2.00 5.71
CA GLU A 46 12.81 3.38 5.78
C GLU A 46 11.61 3.48 6.73
N ILE A 47 10.65 2.59 6.60
CA ILE A 47 9.48 2.52 7.49
C ILE A 47 9.89 2.18 8.92
N LEU A 48 10.74 1.17 9.10
CA LEU A 48 11.21 0.80 10.44
C LEU A 48 11.98 1.93 11.11
N TRP A 49 12.73 2.72 10.36
CA TRP A 49 13.37 3.91 10.88
C TRP A 49 12.34 4.96 11.33
N ARG A 50 11.31 5.24 10.51
CA ARG A 50 10.19 6.14 10.90
C ARG A 50 9.53 5.66 12.19
N LEU A 51 9.19 4.38 12.29
CA LEU A 51 8.51 3.81 13.47
C LEU A 51 9.34 3.92 14.75
N ARG A 52 10.68 3.86 14.67
CA ARG A 52 11.57 4.01 15.82
C ARG A 52 11.74 5.45 16.28
N HIS A 53 11.79 6.39 15.34
CA HIS A 53 12.13 7.80 15.59
C HIS A 53 10.90 8.72 15.66
N SER A 54 9.73 8.20 15.33
CA SER A 54 8.48 8.94 15.31
C SER A 54 7.47 8.29 16.27
N GLY A 55 6.52 9.08 16.73
CA GLY A 55 5.43 8.63 17.58
C GLY A 55 4.10 9.25 17.20
N LYS A 56 3.01 8.85 17.88
CA LYS A 56 1.66 9.35 17.64
C LYS A 56 1.60 10.89 17.53
N SER A 57 2.38 11.60 18.35
CA SER A 57 2.39 13.06 18.40
C SER A 57 3.34 13.73 17.40
N SER A 58 4.23 13.00 16.72
CA SER A 58 5.18 13.56 15.75
C SER A 58 4.81 13.27 14.31
N GLU A 59 4.18 12.13 14.02
CA GLU A 59 3.74 11.76 12.67
C GLU A 59 2.51 12.58 12.24
N PRO A 60 2.58 13.28 11.10
CA PRO A 60 1.46 14.09 10.62
C PRO A 60 0.18 13.27 10.40
N VAL A 61 0.30 12.06 9.81
CA VAL A 61 -0.84 11.17 9.57
C VAL A 61 -1.49 10.74 10.88
N CYS A 62 -0.71 10.43 11.92
CA CYS A 62 -1.25 10.07 13.23
C CYS A 62 -1.98 11.23 13.90
N LYS A 63 -1.47 12.45 13.77
CA LYS A 63 -2.16 13.65 14.28
C LYS A 63 -3.49 13.88 13.60
N ALA A 64 -3.54 13.71 12.28
CA ALA A 64 -4.74 13.95 11.48
C ALA A 64 -5.79 12.85 11.69
N VAL A 65 -5.37 11.58 11.71
CA VAL A 65 -6.27 10.42 11.68
C VAL A 65 -6.61 9.93 13.09
N ILE A 66 -5.63 9.75 13.96
CA ILE A 66 -5.87 9.27 15.33
C ILE A 66 -6.23 10.43 16.26
N GLY A 67 -5.47 11.52 16.19
CA GLY A 67 -5.70 12.71 17.03
C GLY A 67 -5.79 12.37 18.51
N LYS A 68 -6.97 12.64 19.11
CA LYS A 68 -7.27 12.37 20.53
C LYS A 68 -7.98 11.04 20.77
N LEU A 69 -8.33 10.31 19.70
CA LEU A 69 -9.05 9.04 19.83
C LEU A 69 -8.16 8.00 20.50
N ASP A 70 -8.79 7.11 21.26
CA ASP A 70 -8.11 5.98 21.89
C ASP A 70 -8.46 4.70 21.12
N ASN A 71 -7.41 4.03 20.59
CA ASN A 71 -7.50 2.81 19.80
C ASN A 71 -8.58 2.82 18.68
N PRO A 72 -8.65 3.88 17.85
CA PRO A 72 -9.72 3.98 16.85
C PRO A 72 -9.62 2.88 15.81
N ILE A 73 -10.78 2.45 15.30
CA ILE A 73 -10.88 1.62 14.10
C ILE A 73 -10.75 2.55 12.89
N VAL A 74 -9.72 2.34 12.10
CA VAL A 74 -9.41 3.15 10.93
C VAL A 74 -9.54 2.31 9.66
N PHE A 75 -10.33 2.79 8.70
CA PHE A 75 -10.33 2.26 7.35
C PHE A 75 -9.37 3.10 6.50
N ASP A 76 -8.27 2.50 6.05
CA ASP A 76 -7.43 3.09 5.02
C ASP A 76 -7.99 2.70 3.65
N ALA A 77 -8.71 3.63 3.03
CA ALA A 77 -9.43 3.40 1.78
C ALA A 77 -8.51 3.43 0.54
N THR A 78 -7.24 3.79 0.73
CA THR A 78 -6.22 3.95 -0.32
C THR A 78 -4.88 3.34 0.09
N ALA A 79 -4.89 2.10 0.56
CA ALA A 79 -3.78 1.48 1.26
C ALA A 79 -2.44 1.45 0.48
N GLY A 80 -2.50 1.27 -0.83
CA GLY A 80 -1.31 1.28 -1.68
C GLY A 80 -0.22 0.32 -1.19
N LEU A 81 0.93 0.86 -0.79
CA LEU A 81 2.05 0.08 -0.25
C LEU A 81 1.94 -0.23 1.25
N GLY A 82 0.85 0.18 1.91
CA GLY A 82 0.57 -0.09 3.32
C GLY A 82 1.41 0.73 4.32
N ARG A 83 2.16 1.74 3.85
CA ARG A 83 3.11 2.50 4.67
C ARG A 83 2.41 3.30 5.77
N GLU A 84 1.43 4.11 5.42
CA GLU A 84 0.70 4.93 6.38
C GLU A 84 -0.17 4.07 7.29
N SER A 85 -0.79 3.01 6.75
CA SER A 85 -1.52 1.99 7.52
C SER A 85 -0.66 1.38 8.64
N LEU A 86 0.60 1.00 8.33
CA LEU A 86 1.49 0.43 9.33
C LEU A 86 1.87 1.45 10.41
N ILE A 87 2.08 2.71 10.03
CA ILE A 87 2.38 3.79 10.99
C ILE A 87 1.20 4.03 11.93
N LEU A 88 -0.02 4.10 11.38
CA LEU A 88 -1.25 4.25 12.16
C LEU A 88 -1.46 3.08 13.12
N GLN A 89 -1.31 1.84 12.62
CA GLN A 89 -1.43 0.62 13.42
C GLN A 89 -0.40 0.60 14.56
N ASN A 90 0.87 0.91 14.27
CA ASN A 90 1.94 0.93 15.27
C ASN A 90 1.79 2.08 16.29
N SER A 91 0.98 3.09 15.96
CA SER A 91 0.67 4.24 16.81
C SER A 91 -0.62 4.07 17.64
N GLY A 92 -1.26 2.90 17.60
CA GLY A 92 -2.38 2.52 18.45
C GLY A 92 -3.75 2.52 17.76
N ALA A 93 -3.84 2.73 16.45
CA ALA A 93 -5.07 2.47 15.71
C ALA A 93 -5.24 0.98 15.41
N ASN A 94 -6.47 0.54 15.15
CA ASN A 94 -6.78 -0.75 14.57
C ASN A 94 -7.14 -0.54 13.09
N VAL A 95 -6.19 -0.86 12.19
CA VAL A 95 -6.28 -0.45 10.79
C VAL A 95 -6.72 -1.59 9.89
N TYR A 96 -7.74 -1.32 9.09
CA TYR A 96 -8.18 -2.15 7.97
C TYR A 96 -7.83 -1.46 6.66
N MET A 97 -7.04 -2.13 5.83
CA MET A 97 -6.55 -1.64 4.55
C MET A 97 -7.45 -2.11 3.42
N PHE A 98 -7.77 -1.20 2.50
CA PHE A 98 -8.51 -1.49 1.27
C PHE A 98 -7.66 -1.07 0.08
N GLU A 99 -7.53 -1.94 -0.92
CA GLU A 99 -6.78 -1.69 -2.14
C GLU A 99 -7.56 -2.22 -3.34
N ARG A 100 -7.85 -1.32 -4.29
CA ARG A 100 -8.65 -1.64 -5.48
C ARG A 100 -7.82 -2.16 -6.66
N ASN A 101 -6.52 -1.83 -6.71
CA ASN A 101 -5.66 -2.32 -7.76
C ASN A 101 -5.24 -3.77 -7.48
N PRO A 102 -5.57 -4.74 -8.35
CA PRO A 102 -5.32 -6.16 -8.07
C PRO A 102 -3.83 -6.49 -7.93
N ILE A 103 -2.96 -5.80 -8.66
CA ILE A 103 -1.52 -6.04 -8.63
C ILE A 103 -0.95 -5.55 -7.30
N ILE A 104 -1.29 -4.34 -6.90
CA ILE A 104 -0.85 -3.76 -5.62
C ILE A 104 -1.42 -4.57 -4.45
N TYR A 105 -2.69 -4.97 -4.53
CA TYR A 105 -3.31 -5.85 -3.54
C TYR A 105 -2.52 -7.15 -3.34
N LEU A 106 -2.19 -7.84 -4.45
CA LEU A 106 -1.41 -9.10 -4.39
C LEU A 106 -0.01 -8.88 -3.82
N MET A 107 0.67 -7.79 -4.20
CA MET A 107 1.98 -7.44 -3.66
C MET A 107 1.91 -7.15 -2.16
N LEU A 108 0.90 -6.38 -1.72
CA LEU A 108 0.69 -6.06 -0.32
C LEU A 108 0.35 -7.31 0.50
N LEU A 109 -0.50 -8.18 -0.04
CA LEU A 109 -0.87 -9.47 0.56
C LEU A 109 0.36 -10.36 0.77
N ALA A 110 1.21 -10.49 -0.26
CA ALA A 110 2.47 -11.25 -0.18
C ALA A 110 3.43 -10.65 0.85
N SER A 111 3.56 -9.33 0.87
CA SER A 111 4.41 -8.63 1.84
C SER A 111 3.95 -8.86 3.28
N LEU A 112 2.64 -8.77 3.55
CA LEU A 112 2.08 -9.07 4.86
C LEU A 112 2.30 -10.53 5.27
N HIS A 113 2.13 -11.46 4.32
CA HIS A 113 2.37 -12.88 4.58
C HIS A 113 3.82 -13.14 4.97
N ASN A 114 4.77 -12.64 4.18
CA ASN A 114 6.21 -12.81 4.42
C ASN A 114 6.68 -12.12 5.70
N SER A 115 6.05 -11.00 6.04
CA SER A 115 6.36 -10.25 7.27
C SER A 115 6.07 -11.06 8.54
N LYS A 116 5.12 -12.00 8.53
CA LYS A 116 4.76 -12.83 9.69
C LYS A 116 5.91 -13.72 10.18
N SER A 117 6.80 -14.13 9.28
CA SER A 117 8.00 -14.92 9.61
C SER A 117 9.26 -14.06 9.79
N SER A 118 9.17 -12.75 9.61
CA SER A 118 10.30 -11.84 9.70
C SER A 118 10.65 -11.50 11.15
N GLN A 119 11.94 -11.54 11.48
CA GLN A 119 12.43 -11.04 12.77
C GLN A 119 12.13 -9.53 12.97
N LYS A 120 11.95 -8.78 11.89
CA LYS A 120 11.56 -7.36 11.91
C LYS A 120 10.19 -7.14 12.57
N LEU A 121 9.33 -8.14 12.59
CA LEU A 121 8.02 -8.06 13.24
C LEU A 121 8.12 -7.72 14.74
N ALA A 122 9.16 -8.23 15.41
CA ALA A 122 9.43 -7.93 16.82
C ALA A 122 9.76 -6.45 17.11
N LEU A 123 10.00 -5.65 16.06
CA LEU A 123 10.27 -4.21 16.19
C LEU A 123 8.98 -3.37 16.22
N LEU A 124 7.85 -3.98 15.92
CA LEU A 124 6.55 -3.31 15.97
C LEU A 124 6.02 -3.31 17.41
N LYS A 125 5.29 -2.25 17.77
CA LYS A 125 4.60 -2.13 19.05
C LYS A 125 3.25 -2.86 19.04
N ASN A 126 2.64 -2.97 17.85
CA ASN A 126 1.34 -3.58 17.62
C ASN A 126 1.44 -4.62 16.49
N SER A 127 0.36 -5.37 16.28
CA SER A 127 0.24 -6.29 15.14
C SER A 127 0.37 -5.58 13.79
N LEU A 128 0.52 -6.33 12.71
CA LEU A 128 0.36 -5.79 11.36
C LEU A 128 -1.08 -5.34 11.12
N PRO A 129 -1.30 -4.31 10.28
CA PRO A 129 -2.64 -3.93 9.86
C PRO A 129 -3.34 -5.06 9.08
N THR A 130 -4.66 -5.08 9.10
CA THR A 130 -5.46 -6.10 8.43
C THR A 130 -5.75 -5.69 6.99
N LEU A 131 -5.38 -6.53 6.03
CA LEU A 131 -5.81 -6.33 4.64
C LEU A 131 -7.20 -6.95 4.46
N SER A 132 -8.16 -6.10 4.09
CA SER A 132 -9.54 -6.49 3.79
C SER A 132 -9.62 -7.24 2.45
N PRO A 133 -10.75 -7.90 2.12
CA PRO A 133 -10.94 -8.49 0.81
C PRO A 133 -10.66 -7.50 -0.33
N TYR A 134 -10.27 -8.02 -1.49
CA TYR A 134 -9.96 -7.20 -2.66
C TYR A 134 -11.10 -6.25 -3.04
N GLY A 135 -10.73 -4.98 -3.30
CA GLY A 135 -11.63 -3.94 -3.76
C GLY A 135 -11.51 -2.63 -2.98
N SER A 136 -12.22 -1.61 -3.44
CA SER A 136 -12.40 -0.37 -2.71
C SER A 136 -13.31 -0.58 -1.49
N VAL A 137 -13.31 0.37 -0.55
CA VAL A 137 -14.26 0.36 0.57
C VAL A 137 -15.71 0.27 0.07
N ILE A 138 -16.02 0.95 -1.04
CA ILE A 138 -17.37 0.95 -1.63
C ILE A 138 -17.72 -0.43 -2.18
N ASP A 139 -16.79 -1.06 -2.94
CA ASP A 139 -17.01 -2.40 -3.51
C ASP A 139 -17.19 -3.46 -2.44
N VAL A 140 -16.38 -3.42 -1.40
CA VAL A 140 -16.44 -4.35 -0.26
C VAL A 140 -17.73 -4.13 0.53
N LYS A 141 -18.17 -2.88 0.70
CA LYS A 141 -19.48 -2.54 1.29
C LYS A 141 -20.64 -3.08 0.46
N ALA A 142 -20.60 -2.90 -0.87
CA ALA A 142 -21.62 -3.41 -1.77
C ALA A 142 -21.76 -4.93 -1.72
N LYS A 143 -20.67 -5.66 -1.46
CA LYS A 143 -20.65 -7.11 -1.24
C LYS A 143 -21.05 -7.53 0.18
N ASN A 144 -21.28 -6.59 1.07
CA ASN A 144 -21.54 -6.81 2.51
C ASN A 144 -20.38 -7.53 3.23
N GLU A 145 -19.16 -7.23 2.85
CA GLU A 145 -17.92 -7.83 3.37
C GLU A 145 -17.10 -6.87 4.25
N LEU A 146 -17.70 -5.75 4.68
CA LEU A 146 -17.03 -4.84 5.63
C LEU A 146 -16.82 -5.54 6.97
N PRO A 147 -15.59 -5.48 7.53
CA PRO A 147 -15.26 -6.18 8.78
C PRO A 147 -15.98 -5.58 10.01
N CYS A 148 -16.26 -4.28 9.99
CA CYS A 148 -16.86 -3.53 11.09
C CYS A 148 -17.28 -2.12 10.63
N ILE A 149 -17.73 -1.29 11.55
CA ILE A 149 -17.96 0.15 11.34
C ILE A 149 -16.69 0.89 11.80
N PRO A 150 -16.06 1.73 10.96
CA PRO A 150 -14.89 2.49 11.36
C PRO A 150 -15.25 3.73 12.18
N ASP A 151 -14.31 4.16 13.04
CA ASP A 151 -14.36 5.48 13.68
C ASP A 151 -13.84 6.56 12.72
N VAL A 152 -12.89 6.20 11.83
CA VAL A 152 -12.27 7.12 10.88
C VAL A 152 -12.07 6.41 9.55
N ILE A 153 -12.34 7.12 8.45
CA ILE A 153 -11.93 6.72 7.10
C ILE A 153 -10.77 7.63 6.68
N TYR A 154 -9.60 7.02 6.42
CA TYR A 154 -8.45 7.69 5.86
C TYR A 154 -8.46 7.50 4.34
N TYR A 155 -8.42 8.63 3.62
CA TYR A 155 -8.45 8.64 2.16
C TYR A 155 -7.36 9.58 1.63
N ASP A 156 -6.36 9.02 0.97
CA ASP A 156 -5.22 9.75 0.35
C ASP A 156 -5.05 9.30 -1.11
N PRO A 157 -5.92 9.77 -2.01
CA PRO A 157 -5.91 9.33 -3.40
C PRO A 157 -4.69 9.85 -4.14
N MET A 158 -4.29 9.14 -5.19
CA MET A 158 -3.20 9.53 -6.08
C MET A 158 -3.62 10.68 -6.99
N PHE A 159 -3.21 11.91 -6.63
CA PHE A 159 -3.42 13.09 -7.47
C PHE A 159 -2.40 13.16 -8.63
N PRO A 160 -2.80 13.72 -9.80
CA PRO A 160 -1.88 14.03 -10.87
C PRO A 160 -0.71 14.90 -10.39
N GLN A 161 0.51 14.51 -10.73
CA GLN A 161 1.69 15.28 -10.32
C GLN A 161 1.66 16.70 -10.89
N ARG A 162 1.87 17.70 -10.03
CA ARG A 162 2.15 19.07 -10.48
C ARG A 162 3.48 19.07 -11.25
N LYS A 163 3.52 19.72 -12.43
CA LYS A 163 4.64 19.77 -13.40
C LYS A 163 6.02 20.23 -12.87
N LYS A 164 6.18 20.45 -11.58
CA LYS A 164 7.40 21.03 -10.96
C LYS A 164 7.83 20.27 -9.69
N SER A 165 7.85 18.96 -9.68
CA SER A 165 8.46 18.25 -8.56
C SER A 165 9.72 17.52 -9.00
N ALA A 166 10.74 17.57 -8.12
CA ALA A 166 11.99 16.84 -8.20
C ALA A 166 11.78 15.37 -8.62
N LEU A 167 12.80 14.75 -9.19
CA LEU A 167 12.84 13.34 -9.59
C LEU A 167 12.04 12.47 -8.62
N VAL A 168 10.84 12.10 -9.06
CA VAL A 168 9.97 11.17 -8.32
C VAL A 168 10.72 9.86 -8.19
N LYS A 169 10.79 9.34 -6.97
CA LYS A 169 11.41 8.03 -6.71
C LYS A 169 10.83 7.01 -7.71
N ARG A 170 11.68 6.15 -8.28
CA ARG A 170 11.30 5.15 -9.28
C ARG A 170 10.05 4.35 -8.88
N GLU A 171 9.96 3.95 -7.60
CA GLU A 171 8.81 3.24 -7.03
C GLU A 171 7.49 3.99 -7.25
N MET A 172 7.50 5.30 -7.06
CA MET A 172 6.30 6.14 -7.24
C MET A 172 5.89 6.27 -8.71
N ARG A 173 6.85 6.29 -9.64
CA ARG A 173 6.53 6.26 -11.08
C ARG A 173 5.86 4.95 -11.47
N ILE A 174 6.42 3.84 -11.01
CA ILE A 174 5.85 2.50 -11.21
C ILE A 174 4.44 2.43 -10.64
N PHE A 175 4.27 2.95 -9.44
CA PHE A 175 2.97 2.98 -8.77
C PHE A 175 1.95 3.83 -9.56
N HIS A 176 2.36 5.00 -10.07
CA HIS A 176 1.51 5.83 -10.93
C HIS A 176 1.10 5.14 -12.23
N GLU A 177 2.00 4.38 -12.87
CA GLU A 177 1.68 3.62 -14.07
C GLU A 177 0.69 2.48 -13.80
N LEU A 178 0.80 1.82 -12.63
CA LEU A 178 -0.08 0.72 -12.24
C LEU A 178 -1.46 1.18 -11.80
N VAL A 179 -1.53 2.20 -10.97
CA VAL A 179 -2.79 2.66 -10.34
C VAL A 179 -3.54 3.61 -11.27
N GLY A 180 -2.81 4.37 -12.11
CA GLY A 180 -3.40 5.46 -12.87
C GLY A 180 -3.77 6.65 -11.97
N PHE A 181 -4.57 7.55 -12.50
CA PHE A 181 -5.18 8.62 -11.70
C PHE A 181 -6.54 8.17 -11.20
N ASP A 182 -6.88 8.56 -9.99
CA ASP A 182 -8.21 8.36 -9.43
C ASP A 182 -9.21 9.27 -10.14
N GLU A 183 -9.91 8.75 -11.15
CA GLU A 183 -10.96 9.48 -11.89
C GLU A 183 -12.16 9.80 -10.98
N ASP A 184 -12.32 9.03 -9.89
CA ASP A 184 -13.43 9.16 -8.92
C ASP A 184 -13.24 10.34 -7.94
N THR A 185 -12.14 11.08 -8.01
CA THR A 185 -11.87 12.21 -7.10
C THR A 185 -12.72 13.45 -7.38
N VAL A 186 -13.54 13.45 -8.43
CA VAL A 186 -14.32 14.62 -8.88
C VAL A 186 -15.78 14.56 -8.43
N GLU A 187 -16.26 13.45 -7.88
CA GLU A 187 -17.67 13.24 -7.52
C GLU A 187 -17.96 13.12 -6.03
N THR A 188 -17.02 13.53 -5.16
CA THR A 188 -17.25 13.56 -3.69
C THR A 188 -17.34 14.96 -3.16
#